data_5a04003de427f8a668e7d36fe5952d62
#
_entry.id   5a04003de427f8a668e7d36fe5952d62
#
_cell.length_a   1.000
_cell.length_b   1.000
_cell.length_c   1.000
_cell.angle_alpha   90.00
_cell.angle_beta   90.00
_cell.angle_gamma   90.00
#
_symmetry.space_group_name_H-M   'P 1'
#
loop_
_entity.id
_entity.type
_entity.pdbx_description
1 polymer ?
#
loop_
_entity_poly.entity_id
_entity_poly.type
_entity_poly.pdbx_seq_one_letter_code
_entity_poly.pdbx_strand_id
1 'polypeptide(L)'
;FDESVRTCRAEKEEMDMNLDERIASLSEISYYVTQQNGTERPFTGALNKEYRPGDYHCIVCDTILFTDQMKFDSGCGWPAFHTEHHDAAISRIIDTSHGMTRVEVRCGTCDAHLGHVFNDGPRKHGGERYCINSAAMRFEVKQ
;
A
#
# COMPACT_ATOMS: atom_id res chain seq x y z
N PHE A 1 -33.64 15.09 7.43
CA PHE A 1 -32.75 16.06 6.79
C PHE A 1 -31.46 16.27 7.57
N ASP A 2 -31.58 16.74 8.82
CA ASP A 2 -30.42 16.90 9.70
C ASP A 2 -29.80 15.56 10.10
N GLU A 3 -30.62 14.50 10.13
CA GLU A 3 -30.14 13.16 10.43
C GLU A 3 -29.11 12.65 9.41
N SER A 4 -29.29 12.97 8.13
CA SER A 4 -28.37 12.56 7.07
C SER A 4 -26.97 13.19 7.27
N VAL A 5 -26.92 14.46 7.66
CA VAL A 5 -25.67 15.17 7.92
C VAL A 5 -25.01 14.64 9.19
N ARG A 6 -25.80 14.36 10.22
CA ARG A 6 -25.28 13.79 11.49
C ARG A 6 -24.69 12.40 11.28
N THR A 7 -25.33 11.57 10.45
CA THR A 7 -24.87 10.23 10.14
C THR A 7 -23.51 10.27 9.44
N CYS A 8 -23.33 11.16 8.47
CA CYS A 8 -22.06 11.33 7.79
C CYS A 8 -20.93 11.75 8.75
N ARG A 9 -21.22 12.64 9.70
CA ARG A 9 -20.25 13.05 10.72
C ARG A 9 -19.86 11.91 11.63
N ALA A 10 -20.86 11.15 12.10
CA ALA A 10 -20.61 10.01 12.98
C ALA A 10 -19.76 8.94 12.29
N GLU A 11 -20.06 8.65 11.05
CA GLU A 11 -19.27 7.68 10.26
C GLU A 11 -17.84 8.13 10.07
N LYS A 12 -17.62 9.41 9.82
CA LYS A 12 -16.27 9.96 9.67
C LYS A 12 -15.49 9.91 10.98
N GLU A 13 -16.13 10.27 12.08
CA GLU A 13 -15.52 10.21 13.41
C GLU A 13 -15.18 8.78 13.81
N GLU A 14 -16.07 7.83 13.55
CA GLU A 14 -15.82 6.41 13.78
C GLU A 14 -14.67 5.89 12.92
N MET A 15 -14.57 6.34 11.67
CA MET A 15 -13.51 5.94 10.77
C MET A 15 -12.16 6.45 11.25
N ASP A 16 -12.09 7.70 11.72
CA ASP A 16 -10.87 8.29 12.25
C ASP A 16 -10.42 7.58 13.53
N MET A 17 -11.34 7.26 14.43
CA MET A 17 -11.06 6.48 15.63
C MET A 17 -10.59 5.07 15.30
N ASN A 18 -11.21 4.44 14.29
CA ASN A 18 -10.81 3.11 13.83
C ASN A 18 -9.40 3.11 13.24
N LEU A 19 -9.00 4.18 12.56
CA LEU A 19 -7.64 4.29 12.03
C LEU A 19 -6.60 4.33 13.15
N ASP A 20 -6.85 5.11 14.20
CA ASP A 20 -5.94 5.18 15.35
C ASP A 20 -5.81 3.81 16.03
N GLU A 21 -6.91 3.10 16.21
CA GLU A 21 -6.90 1.76 16.78
C GLU A 21 -6.16 0.77 15.88
N ARG A 22 -6.37 0.84 14.57
CA ARG A 22 -5.69 -0.01 13.61
C ARG A 22 -4.19 0.24 13.60
N ILE A 23 -3.78 1.50 13.65
CA ILE A 23 -2.37 1.87 13.72
C ILE A 23 -1.75 1.34 15.01
N ALA A 24 -2.44 1.48 16.14
CA ALA A 24 -1.95 1.00 17.43
C ALA A 24 -1.82 -0.53 17.49
N SER A 25 -2.59 -1.27 16.67
CA SER A 25 -2.56 -2.73 16.64
C SER A 25 -1.58 -3.31 15.63
N LEU A 26 -0.87 -2.47 14.86
CA LEU A 26 0.08 -2.94 13.87
C LEU A 26 1.28 -3.64 14.52
N SER A 27 1.86 -4.61 13.81
CA SER A 27 3.14 -5.17 14.20
C SER A 27 4.23 -4.09 14.15
N GLU A 28 5.35 -4.32 14.81
CA GLU A 28 6.47 -3.37 14.81
C GLU A 28 6.92 -3.03 13.40
N ILE A 29 7.06 -4.03 12.52
CA ILE A 29 7.52 -3.80 11.15
C ILE A 29 6.48 -3.05 10.33
N SER A 30 5.19 -3.35 10.49
CA SER A 30 4.13 -2.64 9.77
C SER A 30 4.03 -1.19 10.24
N TYR A 31 4.15 -0.94 11.53
CA TYR A 31 4.19 0.42 12.08
C TYR A 31 5.40 1.20 11.54
N TYR A 32 6.57 0.59 11.58
CA TYR A 32 7.80 1.21 11.07
C TYR A 32 7.67 1.59 9.59
N VAL A 33 7.15 0.68 8.77
CA VAL A 33 7.01 0.90 7.33
C VAL A 33 5.95 1.97 7.04
N THR A 34 4.75 1.85 7.62
CA THR A 34 3.61 2.71 7.26
C THR A 34 3.62 4.06 7.94
N GLN A 35 4.13 4.16 9.16
CA GLN A 35 4.06 5.37 9.97
C GLN A 35 5.39 6.10 10.12
N GLN A 36 6.50 5.41 9.93
CA GLN A 36 7.84 5.99 10.07
C GLN A 36 8.65 5.98 8.77
N ASN A 37 7.98 5.80 7.64
CA ASN A 37 8.59 5.78 6.31
C ASN A 37 9.70 4.72 6.17
N GLY A 38 9.56 3.62 6.89
CA GLY A 38 10.55 2.56 6.89
C GLY A 38 10.49 1.69 5.63
N THR A 39 11.54 0.90 5.44
CA THR A 39 11.61 -0.07 4.36
C THR A 39 12.00 -1.42 4.98
N GLU A 40 11.23 -2.47 4.68
CA GLU A 40 11.59 -3.82 5.12
C GLU A 40 12.83 -4.31 4.37
N ARG A 41 13.54 -5.28 4.94
CA ARG A 41 14.70 -5.86 4.27
C ARG A 41 14.28 -6.59 3.00
N PRO A 42 15.06 -6.51 1.90
CA PRO A 42 14.74 -7.23 0.68
C PRO A 42 14.67 -8.74 0.94
N PHE A 43 13.75 -9.40 0.26
CA PHE A 43 13.51 -10.84 0.31
C PHE A 43 13.00 -11.38 1.65
N THR A 44 12.62 -10.51 2.59
CA THR A 44 12.10 -10.94 3.90
C THR A 44 10.58 -10.85 4.00
N GLY A 45 9.90 -10.15 3.09
CA GLY A 45 8.47 -9.95 3.15
C GLY A 45 7.68 -11.20 2.79
N ALA A 46 6.65 -11.50 3.56
CA ALA A 46 5.81 -12.68 3.35
C ALA A 46 5.09 -12.69 2.00
N LEU A 47 4.83 -11.50 1.44
CA LEU A 47 4.08 -11.37 0.19
C LEU A 47 4.95 -11.25 -1.06
N ASN A 48 6.27 -11.26 -0.90
CA ASN A 48 7.19 -11.10 -2.03
C ASN A 48 6.95 -12.18 -3.10
N LYS A 49 6.76 -13.43 -2.69
CA LYS A 49 6.51 -14.56 -3.57
C LYS A 49 5.07 -15.06 -3.50
N GLU A 50 4.13 -14.17 -3.21
CA GLU A 50 2.71 -14.52 -3.17
C GLU A 50 2.12 -14.40 -4.58
N TYR A 51 1.72 -15.52 -5.17
CA TYR A 51 1.17 -15.58 -6.53
C TYR A 51 -0.20 -16.22 -6.60
N ARG A 52 -0.82 -16.54 -5.44
CA ARG A 52 -2.19 -17.05 -5.43
C ARG A 52 -3.14 -15.96 -5.89
N PRO A 53 -4.28 -16.32 -6.52
CA PRO A 53 -5.32 -15.33 -6.84
C PRO A 53 -5.82 -14.64 -5.58
N GLY A 54 -5.86 -13.32 -5.59
CA GLY A 54 -6.33 -12.55 -4.45
C GLY A 54 -6.05 -11.08 -4.59
N ASP A 55 -6.40 -10.35 -3.54
CA ASP A 55 -6.30 -8.90 -3.49
C ASP A 55 -5.35 -8.46 -2.38
N TYR A 56 -4.64 -7.36 -2.63
CA TYR A 56 -3.70 -6.75 -1.69
C TYR A 56 -4.31 -5.46 -1.16
N HIS A 57 -4.53 -5.41 0.15
CA HIS A 57 -5.16 -4.28 0.84
C HIS A 57 -4.14 -3.52 1.66
N CYS A 58 -4.37 -2.23 1.86
CA CYS A 58 -3.57 -1.44 2.80
C CYS A 58 -3.74 -2.03 4.20
N ILE A 59 -2.62 -2.28 4.90
CA ILE A 59 -2.66 -2.89 6.24
C ILE A 59 -3.33 -1.97 7.26
N VAL A 60 -3.34 -0.66 7.01
CA VAL A 60 -3.90 0.32 7.95
C VAL A 60 -5.41 0.52 7.72
N CYS A 61 -5.82 0.92 6.51
CA CYS A 61 -7.21 1.30 6.23
C CYS A 61 -8.02 0.26 5.45
N ASP A 62 -7.36 -0.82 5.03
CA ASP A 62 -7.98 -1.93 4.30
C ASP A 62 -8.48 -1.60 2.89
N THR A 63 -8.11 -0.44 2.36
CA THR A 63 -8.42 -0.09 0.97
C THR A 63 -7.69 -1.05 0.01
N ILE A 64 -8.38 -1.54 -1.02
CA ILE A 64 -7.74 -2.40 -2.01
C ILE A 64 -6.74 -1.59 -2.83
N LEU A 65 -5.51 -2.09 -2.94
CA LEU A 65 -4.43 -1.40 -3.63
C LEU A 65 -4.04 -2.08 -4.94
N PHE A 66 -3.93 -3.40 -4.91
CA PHE A 66 -3.48 -4.20 -6.05
C PHE A 66 -4.21 -5.53 -6.08
N THR A 67 -4.19 -6.17 -7.25
CA THR A 67 -4.69 -7.53 -7.41
C THR A 67 -3.55 -8.46 -7.87
N ASP A 68 -3.79 -9.77 -7.82
CA ASP A 68 -2.83 -10.77 -8.27
C ASP A 68 -2.44 -10.58 -9.74
N GLN A 69 -3.34 -10.07 -10.56
CA GLN A 69 -3.08 -9.83 -11.99
C GLN A 69 -2.10 -8.69 -12.23
N MET A 70 -1.91 -7.83 -11.25
CA MET A 70 -0.99 -6.69 -11.32
C MET A 70 0.40 -7.05 -10.81
N LYS A 71 0.52 -8.15 -10.06
CA LYS A 71 1.79 -8.59 -9.45
C LYS A 71 2.65 -9.32 -10.48
N PHE A 72 3.95 -9.04 -10.44
CA PHE A 72 4.93 -9.73 -11.28
C PHE A 72 6.25 -9.90 -10.51
N ASP A 73 7.08 -10.82 -10.99
CA ASP A 73 8.38 -11.07 -10.38
C ASP A 73 9.44 -10.17 -11.04
N SER A 74 9.84 -9.13 -10.33
CA SER A 74 10.88 -8.21 -10.81
C SER A 74 12.26 -8.57 -10.29
N GLY A 75 12.35 -9.48 -9.29
CA GLY A 75 13.61 -9.82 -8.65
C GLY A 75 14.15 -8.75 -7.71
N CYS A 76 13.37 -7.71 -7.40
CA CYS A 76 13.86 -6.59 -6.59
C CYS A 76 13.89 -6.86 -5.09
N GLY A 77 13.31 -7.96 -4.62
CA GLY A 77 13.30 -8.31 -3.21
C GLY A 77 12.07 -7.84 -2.44
N TRP A 78 11.17 -7.15 -3.10
CA TRP A 78 9.88 -6.69 -2.55
C TRP A 78 8.76 -7.06 -3.51
N PRO A 79 7.51 -7.16 -3.02
CA PRO A 79 6.37 -7.32 -3.92
C PRO A 79 6.35 -6.24 -4.99
N ALA A 80 6.24 -6.65 -6.26
CA ALA A 80 6.26 -5.71 -7.38
C ALA A 80 4.96 -5.80 -8.16
N PHE A 81 4.43 -4.64 -8.56
CA PHE A 81 3.19 -4.52 -9.31
C PHE A 81 3.41 -3.57 -10.49
N HIS A 82 2.72 -3.83 -11.60
CA HIS A 82 2.85 -2.97 -12.79
C HIS A 82 1.70 -1.96 -12.92
N THR A 83 0.66 -2.10 -12.12
CA THR A 83 -0.55 -1.27 -12.20
C THR A 83 -1.16 -1.18 -10.80
N GLU A 84 -1.86 -0.09 -10.49
CA GLU A 84 -2.63 0.04 -9.27
C GLU A 84 -4.10 -0.28 -9.54
N HIS A 85 -4.83 -0.74 -8.51
CA HIS A 85 -6.26 -0.99 -8.61
C HIS A 85 -6.99 0.33 -8.88
N HIS A 86 -8.06 0.30 -9.69
CA HIS A 86 -8.79 1.53 -10.04
C HIS A 86 -9.45 2.20 -8.83
N ASP A 87 -9.70 1.47 -7.75
CA ASP A 87 -10.25 2.03 -6.51
C ASP A 87 -9.16 2.51 -5.55
N ALA A 88 -7.91 2.26 -5.87
CA ALA A 88 -6.79 2.71 -5.01
C ALA A 88 -6.50 4.19 -5.28
N ALA A 89 -6.53 4.99 -4.23
CA ALA A 89 -6.17 6.41 -4.32
C ALA A 89 -4.71 6.56 -3.89
N ILE A 90 -3.78 6.09 -4.73
CA ILE A 90 -2.35 6.12 -4.41
C ILE A 90 -1.79 7.51 -4.68
N SER A 91 -1.15 8.09 -3.66
CA SER A 91 -0.46 9.38 -3.75
C SER A 91 1.01 9.18 -4.10
N ARG A 92 1.57 10.08 -4.91
CA ARG A 92 2.97 10.05 -5.31
C ARG A 92 3.67 11.31 -4.78
N ILE A 93 4.82 11.12 -4.14
CA ILE A 93 5.59 12.21 -3.54
C ILE A 93 7.05 12.05 -3.95
N ILE A 94 7.69 13.17 -4.31
CA ILE A 94 9.12 13.13 -4.64
C ILE A 94 9.92 12.89 -3.36
N ASP A 95 10.75 11.85 -3.38
CA ASP A 95 11.61 11.46 -2.28
C ASP A 95 13.07 11.70 -2.67
N THR A 96 13.73 12.63 -1.98
CA THR A 96 15.13 12.97 -2.23
C THR A 96 16.07 12.42 -1.16
N SER A 97 15.58 11.55 -0.28
CA SER A 97 16.40 10.95 0.77
C SER A 97 17.50 10.03 0.19
N HIS A 98 18.53 9.79 0.97
CA HIS A 98 19.66 8.91 0.61
C HIS A 98 20.42 9.36 -0.64
N GLY A 99 20.38 10.66 -0.97
CA GLY A 99 21.08 11.20 -2.13
C GLY A 99 20.52 10.78 -3.48
N MET A 100 19.32 10.21 -3.50
CA MET A 100 18.64 9.76 -4.71
C MET A 100 17.31 10.50 -4.89
N THR A 101 16.89 10.63 -6.15
CA THR A 101 15.56 11.15 -6.47
C THR A 101 14.68 9.97 -6.86
N ARG A 102 13.67 9.69 -6.04
CA ARG A 102 12.72 8.59 -6.26
C ARG A 102 11.30 9.12 -6.11
N VAL A 103 10.32 8.33 -6.53
CA VAL A 103 8.90 8.65 -6.32
C VAL A 103 8.35 7.70 -5.26
N GLU A 104 8.04 8.25 -4.10
CA GLU A 104 7.41 7.53 -3.00
C GLU A 104 5.93 7.36 -3.29
N VAL A 105 5.35 6.20 -2.95
CA VAL A 105 3.91 5.98 -3.04
C VAL A 105 3.33 5.77 -1.65
N ARG A 106 2.19 6.40 -1.41
CA ARG A 106 1.44 6.32 -0.16
C ARG A 106 -0.02 5.99 -0.43
N CYS A 107 -0.67 5.39 0.55
CA CYS A 107 -2.10 5.18 0.48
C CYS A 107 -2.81 6.54 0.55
N GLY A 108 -3.56 6.91 -0.48
CA GLY A 108 -4.26 8.18 -0.52
C GLY A 108 -5.42 8.27 0.47
N THR A 109 -5.85 7.14 1.04
CA THR A 109 -6.93 7.10 2.02
C THR A 109 -6.44 7.37 3.44
N CYS A 110 -5.31 6.78 3.85
CA CYS A 110 -4.81 6.89 5.23
C CYS A 110 -3.38 7.44 5.34
N ASP A 111 -2.77 7.80 4.21
CA ASP A 111 -1.41 8.35 4.12
C ASP A 111 -0.31 7.40 4.59
N ALA A 112 -0.57 6.10 4.67
CA ALA A 112 0.44 5.11 5.02
C ALA A 112 1.51 5.04 3.93
N HIS A 113 2.79 5.03 4.34
CA HIS A 113 3.89 4.82 3.40
C HIS A 113 3.86 3.38 2.89
N LEU A 114 3.87 3.20 1.57
CA LEU A 114 3.78 1.88 0.94
C LEU A 114 5.12 1.45 0.34
N GLY A 115 5.78 2.32 -0.39
CA GLY A 115 7.01 2.01 -1.08
C GLY A 115 7.34 3.08 -2.11
N HIS A 116 7.85 2.64 -3.26
CA HIS A 116 8.26 3.54 -4.34
C HIS A 116 7.81 3.00 -5.69
N VAL A 117 7.66 3.89 -6.68
CA VAL A 117 7.38 3.50 -8.05
C VAL A 117 8.55 3.91 -8.94
N PHE A 118 8.91 3.03 -9.87
CA PHE A 118 10.02 3.22 -10.81
C PHE A 118 9.49 3.08 -12.24
N ASN A 119 10.27 3.54 -13.23
CA ASN A 119 9.86 3.51 -14.63
C ASN A 119 10.52 2.38 -15.42
N ASP A 120 10.98 1.34 -14.76
CA ASP A 120 11.63 0.17 -15.35
C ASP A 120 10.75 -1.09 -15.30
N GLY A 121 9.43 -0.92 -15.34
CA GLY A 121 8.47 -2.00 -15.34
C GLY A 121 8.12 -2.51 -16.75
N PRO A 122 7.19 -3.49 -16.84
CA PRO A 122 6.82 -4.07 -18.13
C PRO A 122 6.15 -3.03 -19.05
N ARG A 123 6.70 -2.84 -20.23
CA ARG A 123 6.20 -1.86 -21.20
C ARG A 123 4.77 -2.12 -21.63
N LYS A 124 4.39 -3.39 -21.74
CA LYS A 124 3.02 -3.79 -22.13
C LYS A 124 1.97 -3.35 -21.09
N HIS A 125 2.39 -3.01 -19.87
CA HIS A 125 1.51 -2.56 -18.79
C HIS A 125 1.77 -1.10 -18.39
N GLY A 126 2.42 -0.31 -19.24
CA GLY A 126 2.66 1.10 -19.00
C GLY A 126 4.07 1.46 -18.53
N GLY A 127 4.92 0.46 -18.30
CA GLY A 127 6.33 0.68 -17.99
C GLY A 127 6.65 1.03 -16.55
N GLU A 128 5.69 0.98 -15.64
CA GLU A 128 5.91 1.29 -14.23
C GLU A 128 6.11 0.04 -13.38
N ARG A 129 6.94 0.15 -12.35
CA ARG A 129 7.16 -0.90 -11.37
C ARG A 129 6.93 -0.30 -9.97
N TYR A 130 5.84 -0.71 -9.34
CA TYR A 130 5.54 -0.36 -7.95
C TYR A 130 6.26 -1.38 -7.05
N CYS A 131 7.20 -0.91 -6.27
CA CYS A 131 7.96 -1.74 -5.33
C CYS A 131 7.42 -1.47 -3.93
N ILE A 132 6.61 -2.39 -3.41
CA ILE A 132 5.79 -2.16 -2.22
C ILE A 132 6.23 -3.09 -1.10
N ASN A 133 6.31 -2.55 0.11
CA ASN A 133 6.66 -3.36 1.30
C ASN A 133 5.54 -4.34 1.64
N SER A 134 5.88 -5.61 1.87
CA SER A 134 4.90 -6.61 2.32
C SER A 134 4.22 -6.18 3.61
N ALA A 135 4.97 -5.57 4.52
CA ALA A 135 4.47 -5.14 5.82
C ALA A 135 3.44 -4.00 5.73
N ALA A 136 3.33 -3.34 4.56
CA ALA A 136 2.34 -2.29 4.32
C ALA A 136 1.02 -2.84 3.80
N MET A 137 0.93 -4.13 3.51
CA MET A 137 -0.22 -4.75 2.86
C MET A 137 -0.73 -5.96 3.62
N ARG A 138 -2.01 -6.26 3.39
CA ARG A 138 -2.68 -7.49 3.80
C ARG A 138 -3.17 -8.20 2.54
N PHE A 139 -2.86 -9.48 2.41
CA PHE A 139 -3.31 -10.28 1.27
C PHE A 139 -4.56 -11.07 1.65
N GLU A 140 -5.56 -11.05 0.77
CA GLU A 140 -6.78 -11.83 0.92
C GLU A 140 -6.96 -12.71 -0.31
N VAL A 141 -6.88 -14.03 -0.11
CA VAL A 141 -7.01 -14.99 -1.21
C VAL A 141 -8.44 -15.02 -1.73
N LYS A 142 -8.58 -15.08 -3.05
CA LYS A 142 -9.90 -15.27 -3.69
C LYS A 142 -10.39 -16.69 -3.50
N GLN A 143 -11.65 -16.79 -3.20
CA GLN A 143 -12.31 -18.09 -3.10
C GLN A 143 -13.05 -18.44 -4.38
#